data_1bf3ef1cc122b1c821d828037bb8c60c
#
_entry.id   1bf3ef1cc122b1c821d828037bb8c60c
#
_cell.length_a   1.000
_cell.length_b   1.000
_cell.length_c   1.000
_cell.angle_alpha   90.00
_cell.angle_beta   90.00
_cell.angle_gamma   90.00
#
_symmetry.space_group_name_H-M   'P 1'
#
loop_
_entity.id
_entity.type
_entity.pdbx_description
1 polymer ?
#
loop_
_entity_poly.entity_id
_entity_poly.type
_entity_poly.pdbx_seq_one_letter_code
_entity_poly.pdbx_strand_id
1 'polypeptide(L)'
;MYLETIYVLSQRNPSVRAIDVGEYMGYSKPSVSRAMSILKKGGFVKTDDFGILSLTDAGREVAETMYERHTLLSAFLSSIGVSSETAAED
;
A
#
# COMPACT_ATOMS: atom_id res chain seq x y z
N MET A 1 -2.86 3.39 3.14
CA MET A 1 -3.32 3.59 1.76
C MET A 1 -3.14 2.31 0.96
N TYR A 2 -4.08 1.98 0.09
CA TYR A 2 -4.08 0.70 -0.62
C TYR A 2 -2.88 0.52 -1.54
N LEU A 3 -2.53 1.54 -2.32
CA LEU A 3 -1.41 1.43 -3.26
C LEU A 3 -0.09 1.21 -2.53
N GLU A 4 0.11 1.92 -1.45
CA GLU A 4 1.30 1.76 -0.62
C GLU A 4 1.35 0.37 0.00
N THR A 5 0.22 -0.14 0.47
CA THR A 5 0.12 -1.49 1.03
C THR A 5 0.48 -2.55 0.00
N ILE A 6 -0.05 -2.43 -1.21
CA ILE A 6 0.28 -3.37 -2.30
C ILE A 6 1.78 -3.30 -2.60
N TYR A 7 2.34 -2.10 -2.64
CA TYR A 7 3.76 -1.90 -2.89
C TYR A 7 4.61 -2.61 -1.83
N VAL A 8 4.31 -2.38 -0.56
CA VAL A 8 5.05 -2.98 0.55
C VAL A 8 4.92 -4.50 0.55
N LEU A 9 3.71 -5.02 0.37
CA LEU A 9 3.48 -6.47 0.36
C LEU A 9 4.16 -7.12 -0.84
N SER A 10 4.20 -6.45 -1.99
CA SER A 10 4.87 -6.98 -3.18
C SER A 10 6.38 -7.11 -3.01
N GLN A 11 6.98 -6.33 -2.11
CA GLN A 11 8.39 -6.46 -1.78
C GLN A 11 8.68 -7.77 -1.06
N ARG A 12 7.71 -8.29 -0.31
CA ARG A 12 7.85 -9.49 0.50
C ARG A 12 7.31 -10.74 -0.17
N ASN A 13 6.30 -10.57 -1.02
CA ASN A 13 5.58 -11.69 -1.62
C ASN A 13 5.21 -11.35 -3.07
N PRO A 14 5.67 -12.13 -4.06
CA PRO A 14 5.35 -11.86 -5.46
C PRO A 14 3.89 -12.17 -5.82
N SER A 15 3.15 -12.84 -4.93
CA SER A 15 1.78 -13.27 -5.19
C SER A 15 0.77 -12.59 -4.28
N VAL A 16 0.78 -11.26 -4.25
CA VAL A 16 -0.14 -10.48 -3.42
C VAL A 16 -1.54 -10.50 -4.04
N ARG A 17 -2.55 -10.81 -3.24
CA ARG A 17 -3.95 -10.84 -3.65
C ARG A 17 -4.76 -9.88 -2.78
N ALA A 18 -6.02 -9.64 -3.18
CA ALA A 18 -6.90 -8.75 -2.42
C ALA A 18 -7.08 -9.22 -0.97
N ILE A 19 -7.13 -10.52 -0.74
CA ILE A 19 -7.27 -11.07 0.62
C ILE A 19 -6.06 -10.69 1.48
N ASP A 20 -4.87 -10.70 0.91
CA ASP A 20 -3.65 -10.34 1.64
C ASP A 20 -3.68 -8.87 2.05
N VAL A 21 -4.16 -8.00 1.15
CA VAL A 21 -4.31 -6.58 1.43
C VAL A 21 -5.32 -6.37 2.55
N GLY A 22 -6.45 -7.07 2.50
CA GLY A 22 -7.48 -6.99 3.52
C GLY A 22 -6.98 -7.42 4.89
N GLU A 23 -6.26 -8.53 4.96
CA GLU A 23 -5.69 -9.02 6.21
C GLU A 23 -4.66 -8.05 6.78
N TYR A 24 -3.81 -7.51 5.92
CA TYR A 24 -2.79 -6.56 6.35
C TYR A 24 -3.41 -5.28 6.93
N MET A 25 -4.44 -4.77 6.27
CA MET A 25 -5.09 -3.52 6.67
C MET A 25 -6.20 -3.70 7.72
N GLY A 26 -6.65 -4.92 7.94
CA GLY A 26 -7.76 -5.19 8.84
C GLY A 26 -9.11 -4.79 8.28
N TYR A 27 -9.27 -4.81 6.96
CA TYR A 27 -10.51 -4.42 6.29
C TYR A 27 -11.28 -5.64 5.81
N SER A 28 -12.59 -5.48 5.68
CA SER A 28 -13.46 -6.56 5.20
C SER A 28 -13.26 -6.83 3.71
N LYS A 29 -13.59 -8.05 3.27
CA LYS A 29 -13.53 -8.43 1.86
C LYS A 29 -14.31 -7.49 0.94
N PRO A 30 -15.57 -7.13 1.24
CA PRO A 30 -16.31 -6.22 0.38
C PRO A 30 -15.66 -4.85 0.23
N SER A 31 -15.09 -4.33 1.30
CA SER A 31 -14.40 -3.04 1.28
C SER A 31 -13.18 -3.08 0.37
N VAL A 32 -12.38 -4.13 0.50
CA VAL A 32 -11.17 -4.29 -0.31
C VAL A 32 -11.54 -4.51 -1.78
N SER A 33 -12.54 -5.34 -2.07
CA SER A 33 -12.98 -5.58 -3.44
C SER A 33 -13.44 -4.30 -4.12
N ARG A 34 -14.19 -3.46 -3.40
CA ARG A 34 -14.66 -2.19 -3.93
C ARG A 34 -13.49 -1.26 -4.23
N ALA A 35 -12.54 -1.17 -3.31
CA ALA A 35 -11.36 -0.34 -3.47
C ALA A 35 -10.52 -0.81 -4.65
N MET A 36 -10.32 -2.12 -4.80
CA MET A 36 -9.57 -2.68 -5.92
C MET A 36 -10.25 -2.39 -7.26
N SER A 37 -11.59 -2.47 -7.32
CA SER A 37 -12.34 -2.13 -8.53
C SER A 37 -12.11 -0.68 -8.92
N ILE A 38 -12.14 0.24 -7.96
CA ILE A 38 -11.91 1.66 -8.20
C ILE A 38 -10.49 1.89 -8.71
N LEU A 39 -9.51 1.25 -8.08
CA LEU A 39 -8.11 1.40 -8.48
C LEU A 39 -7.83 0.82 -9.86
N LYS A 40 -8.47 -0.29 -10.21
CA LYS A 40 -8.36 -0.86 -11.56
C LYS A 40 -8.93 0.08 -12.61
N LYS A 41 -10.10 0.64 -12.34
CA LYS A 41 -10.73 1.61 -13.25
C LYS A 41 -9.89 2.85 -13.43
N GLY A 42 -9.21 3.28 -12.36
CA GLY A 42 -8.34 4.43 -12.40
C GLY A 42 -7.01 4.17 -13.10
N GLY A 43 -6.71 2.91 -13.41
CA GLY A 43 -5.46 2.55 -14.07
C GLY A 43 -4.25 2.48 -13.12
N PHE A 44 -4.48 2.28 -11.83
CA PHE A 44 -3.40 2.20 -10.84
C PHE A 44 -3.01 0.77 -10.50
N VAL A 45 -3.95 -0.17 -10.64
CA VAL A 45 -3.76 -1.56 -10.27
C VAL A 45 -4.25 -2.45 -11.40
N LYS A 46 -3.60 -3.60 -11.57
CA LYS A 46 -4.04 -4.64 -12.51
C LYS A 46 -3.99 -5.99 -11.82
N THR A 47 -4.80 -6.93 -12.29
CA THR A 47 -4.81 -8.31 -11.78
C THR A 47 -4.61 -9.26 -12.95
N ASP A 48 -3.96 -10.39 -12.68
CA ASP A 48 -3.84 -11.45 -13.67
C ASP A 48 -4.99 -12.46 -13.53
N ASP A 49 -4.93 -13.55 -14.29
CA ASP A 49 -5.97 -14.58 -14.29
C ASP A 49 -6.10 -15.30 -12.95
N PHE A 50 -5.09 -15.22 -12.10
CA PHE A 50 -5.07 -15.87 -10.80
C PHE A 50 -5.44 -14.91 -9.66
N GLY A 51 -5.81 -13.67 -9.98
CA GLY A 51 -6.16 -12.67 -8.98
C GLY A 51 -4.98 -12.01 -8.31
N ILE A 52 -3.77 -12.21 -8.83
CA ILE A 52 -2.58 -11.60 -8.28
C ILE A 52 -2.54 -10.13 -8.68
N LEU A 53 -2.40 -9.26 -7.67
CA LEU A 53 -2.37 -7.81 -7.86
C LEU A 53 -1.00 -7.33 -8.27
N SER A 54 -0.96 -6.37 -9.19
CA SER A 54 0.26 -5.65 -9.51
C SER A 54 -0.06 -4.19 -9.71
N LEU A 55 0.92 -3.33 -9.43
CA LEU A 55 0.80 -1.91 -9.68
C LEU A 55 1.15 -1.62 -11.13
N THR A 56 0.35 -0.74 -11.74
CA THR A 56 0.73 -0.17 -13.03
C THR A 56 1.85 0.84 -12.78
N ASP A 57 2.44 1.38 -13.83
CA ASP A 57 3.47 2.42 -13.69
C ASP A 57 2.93 3.62 -12.90
N ALA A 58 1.69 4.02 -13.18
CA ALA A 58 1.04 5.12 -12.46
C ALA A 58 0.84 4.77 -10.98
N GLY A 59 0.37 3.56 -10.69
CA GLY A 59 0.16 3.10 -9.31
C GLY A 59 1.45 3.01 -8.54
N ARG A 60 2.49 2.50 -9.17
CA ARG A 60 3.81 2.38 -8.57
C ARG A 60 4.38 3.76 -8.21
N GLU A 61 4.26 4.71 -9.11
CA GLU A 61 4.75 6.07 -8.87
C GLU A 61 4.09 6.69 -7.63
N VAL A 62 2.78 6.55 -7.51
CA VAL A 62 2.05 7.05 -6.34
C VAL A 62 2.50 6.33 -5.07
N ALA A 63 2.59 5.00 -5.13
CA ALA A 63 2.97 4.19 -3.98
C ALA A 63 4.39 4.49 -3.51
N GLU A 64 5.34 4.61 -4.42
CA GLU A 64 6.72 4.92 -4.09
C GLU A 64 6.83 6.32 -3.47
N THR A 65 6.10 7.28 -4.00
CA THR A 65 6.10 8.64 -3.46
C THR A 65 5.58 8.66 -2.03
N MET A 66 4.49 7.94 -1.77
CA MET A 66 3.93 7.87 -0.41
C MET A 66 4.88 7.16 0.55
N TYR A 67 5.49 6.07 0.11
CA TYR A 67 6.45 5.31 0.91
C TYR A 67 7.66 6.17 1.26
N GLU A 68 8.20 6.90 0.29
CA GLU A 68 9.33 7.80 0.50
C GLU A 68 9.00 8.91 1.50
N ARG A 69 7.80 9.49 1.38
CA ARG A 69 7.37 10.53 2.31
C ARG A 69 7.29 10.02 3.75
N HIS A 70 6.76 8.82 3.95
CA HIS A 70 6.67 8.22 5.27
C HIS A 70 8.06 7.93 5.83
N THR A 71 8.96 7.41 5.01
CA THR A 71 10.33 7.10 5.42
C THR A 71 11.09 8.37 5.79
N LEU A 72 10.99 9.41 4.96
CA LEU A 72 11.67 10.68 5.21
C LEU A 72 11.14 11.35 6.47
N LEU A 73 9.83 11.35 6.67
CA LEU A 73 9.21 11.94 7.85
C LEU A 73 9.65 11.21 9.11
N SER A 74 9.66 9.89 9.11
CA SER A 74 10.11 9.09 10.25
C SER A 74 11.56 9.37 10.59
N ALA A 75 12.43 9.45 9.58
CA ALA A 75 13.84 9.75 9.77
C ALA A 75 14.03 11.15 10.35
N PHE A 76 13.28 12.12 9.84
CA PHE A 76 13.33 13.50 10.32
C PHE A 76 12.90 13.59 11.79
N LEU A 77 11.77 12.97 12.13
CA LEU A 77 11.26 12.99 13.50
C LEU A 77 12.22 12.31 14.47
N SER A 78 12.85 11.22 14.06
CA SER A 78 13.86 10.54 14.87
C SER A 78 15.07 11.43 15.12
N SER A 79 15.50 12.18 14.11
CA SER A 79 16.69 13.05 14.23
C SER A 79 16.47 14.21 15.18
N ILE A 80 15.24 14.67 15.36
CA ILE A 80 14.93 15.76 16.30
C ILE A 80 14.46 15.27 17.66
N GLY A 81 14.55 13.96 17.91
CA GLY A 81 14.27 13.39 19.22
C GLY A 81 12.83 13.03 19.50
N VAL A 82 11.95 13.07 18.49
CA VAL A 82 10.56 12.64 18.63
C VAL A 82 10.53 11.12 18.53
N SER A 83 9.79 10.46 19.43
CA SER A 83 9.73 9.01 19.41
C SER A 83 8.92 8.51 18.20
N SER A 84 9.36 7.38 17.66
CA SER A 84 8.68 6.75 16.53
C SER A 84 7.26 6.34 16.88
N GLU A 85 7.03 5.93 18.12
CA GLU A 85 5.71 5.54 18.60
C GLU A 85 4.72 6.71 18.55
N THR A 86 5.14 7.86 19.01
CA THR A 86 4.31 9.06 18.98
C THR A 86 3.96 9.44 17.55
N ALA A 87 4.93 9.35 16.64
CA ALA A 87 4.71 9.66 15.24
C ALA A 87 3.78 8.65 14.55
N ALA A 88 3.81 7.41 14.98
CA ALA A 88 3.01 6.34 14.38
C ALA A 88 1.56 6.33 14.83
N GLU A 89 1.22 6.96 15.91
CA GLU A 89 -0.14 6.99 16.45
C GLU A 89 -1.10 7.85 15.64
N ASP A 90 -0.59 8.71 14.83
CA ASP A 90 -1.41 9.53 13.97
C ASP A 90 -1.73 8.79 12.66
#